data_e144187867eb6ea318ec21b0535baf62
#
_entry.id   e144187867eb6ea318ec21b0535baf62
#
_cell.length_a   1.000
_cell.length_b   1.000
_cell.length_c   1.000
_cell.angle_alpha   90.00
_cell.angle_beta   90.00
_cell.angle_gamma   90.00
#
_symmetry.space_group_name_H-M   'P 1'
#
loop_
_entity.id
_entity.type
_entity.pdbx_description
1 polymer ?
#
loop_
_entity_poly.entity_id
_entity_poly.type
_entity_poly.pdbx_seq_one_letter_code
_entity_poly.pdbx_strand_id
1 'polypeptide(L)'
;TFRSNLGTNYAFYRKQDFEGASSIDRLGQNSTSLSKIKSSEKSFVNWDNIISYNKTVKDHTFGATALTSWTQSKYTSVNAQGEGQLVDSYLWHNLGANDKSSYVIGSDYIQHQTFSYALRFNYSYKGRYMLTVSNRWDGDSRLSKGNKWASFPSVAAAWRISDEAFLKNVEALSNLKLRLSWGKTGNSGIMAYGTQSGLTPKTNSAFQDNGYTYYIYNEYVGNENVGWEMSNTWDLGFDIGLFNNRISAVVDLYQTKTTDILLPRTLPTSMGGSNATPFKMYQNIGATMNRGIEVSVNTVNVDNKNFKWNSTLTFAANHEEITDLIDGKDIIGAESSITSSLLIGRPLRSYHYFINQGIWQENEAEEAAKYFKDAKKTQSFKPGDIKLQDLDGNFIIDDNDRTYLGSQSPKWTDRKSVV
;
A
#
# COMPACT_ATOMS: atom_id res chain seq x y z
N THR A 1 6.92 35.37 -8.57
CA THR A 1 7.78 34.97 -7.43
C THR A 1 8.60 33.77 -7.81
N PHE A 2 9.83 33.69 -7.31
CA PHE A 2 10.68 32.51 -7.36
C PHE A 2 10.93 32.03 -5.93
N ARG A 3 10.88 30.74 -5.72
CA ARG A 3 11.18 30.07 -4.45
C ARG A 3 12.04 28.85 -4.72
N SER A 4 13.13 28.72 -3.97
CA SER A 4 13.96 27.52 -3.95
C SER A 4 13.99 26.96 -2.53
N ASN A 5 13.61 25.70 -2.37
CA ASN A 5 13.57 25.02 -1.08
C ASN A 5 14.51 23.83 -1.13
N LEU A 6 15.50 23.80 -0.25
CA LEU A 6 16.38 22.64 -0.03
C LEU A 6 16.04 22.07 1.33
N GLY A 7 15.62 20.80 1.36
CA GLY A 7 15.36 20.05 2.58
C GLY A 7 16.32 18.87 2.70
N THR A 8 16.85 18.65 3.89
CA THR A 8 17.68 17.49 4.19
C THR A 8 17.22 16.83 5.48
N ASN A 9 17.20 15.52 5.47
CA ASN A 9 16.98 14.71 6.66
C ASN A 9 18.11 13.69 6.73
N TYR A 10 18.81 13.66 7.85
CA TYR A 10 19.85 12.69 8.12
C TYR A 10 19.57 12.00 9.44
N ALA A 11 19.52 10.66 9.41
CA ALA A 11 19.29 9.85 10.60
C ALA A 11 20.39 8.81 10.72
N PHE A 12 20.97 8.74 11.89
CA PHE A 12 21.94 7.72 12.30
C PHE A 12 21.31 6.82 13.35
N TYR A 13 21.34 5.52 13.11
CA TYR A 13 20.81 4.51 14.03
C TYR A 13 21.93 3.55 14.40
N ARG A 14 22.05 3.28 15.69
CA ARG A 14 22.93 2.24 16.22
C ARG A 14 22.11 1.32 17.10
N LYS A 15 22.06 0.05 16.73
CA LYS A 15 21.42 -1.01 17.49
C LYS A 15 22.49 -1.95 18.02
N GLN A 16 22.38 -2.32 19.28
CA GLN A 16 23.33 -3.15 20.00
C GLN A 16 22.50 -4.14 20.81
N ASP A 17 22.72 -5.42 20.57
CA ASP A 17 21.99 -6.49 21.24
C ASP A 17 23.01 -7.45 21.85
N PHE A 18 22.72 -7.92 23.07
CA PHE A 18 23.42 -9.00 23.72
C PHE A 18 22.41 -9.99 24.34
N GLU A 19 22.61 -11.25 24.07
CA GLU A 19 21.83 -12.36 24.62
C GLU A 19 22.81 -13.29 25.32
N GLY A 20 22.74 -13.38 26.65
CA GLY A 20 23.61 -14.28 27.42
C GLY A 20 23.28 -15.76 27.17
N ALA A 21 24.26 -16.66 27.35
CA ALA A 21 24.10 -18.09 27.08
C ALA A 21 22.94 -18.75 27.84
N SER A 22 22.61 -18.21 29.02
CA SER A 22 21.52 -18.71 29.88
C SER A 22 20.18 -17.99 29.67
N SER A 23 20.10 -17.07 28.73
CA SER A 23 18.84 -16.37 28.42
C SER A 23 17.81 -17.31 27.79
N ILE A 24 16.52 -17.03 27.99
CA ILE A 24 15.41 -17.79 27.39
C ILE A 24 15.53 -17.88 25.87
N ASP A 25 15.96 -16.81 25.23
CA ASP A 25 16.09 -16.73 23.76
C ASP A 25 17.22 -17.63 23.23
N ARG A 26 18.20 -17.97 24.07
CA ARG A 26 19.34 -18.86 23.72
C ARG A 26 19.19 -20.27 24.22
N LEU A 27 18.28 -20.54 25.16
CA LEU A 27 17.97 -21.90 25.62
C LEU A 27 17.44 -22.74 24.45
N GLY A 28 18.17 -23.80 24.09
CA GLY A 28 17.86 -24.64 22.91
C GLY A 28 18.56 -24.21 21.60
N GLN A 29 19.30 -23.10 21.58
CA GLN A 29 20.14 -22.66 20.47
C GLN A 29 21.63 -22.77 20.84
N ASN A 30 22.16 -23.98 21.00
CA ASN A 30 23.56 -24.27 21.36
C ASN A 30 24.04 -23.66 22.71
N SER A 31 23.18 -23.00 23.48
CA SER A 31 23.48 -22.36 24.77
C SER A 31 24.74 -21.47 24.77
N THR A 32 24.97 -20.73 23.69
CA THR A 32 26.06 -19.79 23.55
C THR A 32 25.52 -18.35 23.58
N SER A 33 26.31 -17.41 24.13
CA SER A 33 25.96 -15.99 24.08
C SER A 33 26.01 -15.47 22.67
N LEU A 34 25.23 -14.40 22.38
CA LEU A 34 25.15 -13.75 21.09
C LEU A 34 25.33 -12.24 21.26
N SER A 35 26.28 -11.66 20.56
CA SER A 35 26.54 -10.22 20.53
C SER A 35 26.34 -9.67 19.14
N LYS A 36 25.59 -8.58 19.01
CA LYS A 36 25.27 -7.93 17.72
C LYS A 36 25.49 -6.43 17.80
N ILE A 37 26.04 -5.86 16.72
CA ILE A 37 26.08 -4.42 16.49
C ILE A 37 25.60 -4.17 15.07
N LYS A 38 24.64 -3.24 14.93
CA LYS A 38 24.23 -2.71 13.64
C LYS A 38 24.31 -1.18 13.68
N SER A 39 25.05 -0.60 12.74
CA SER A 39 25.06 0.83 12.49
C SER A 39 24.44 1.10 11.14
N SER A 40 23.53 2.05 11.05
CA SER A 40 22.90 2.42 9.79
C SER A 40 22.71 3.93 9.69
N GLU A 41 22.82 4.43 8.49
CA GLU A 41 22.66 5.82 8.13
C GLU A 41 21.59 5.93 7.06
N LYS A 42 20.68 6.87 7.24
CA LYS A 42 19.67 7.19 6.24
C LYS A 42 19.74 8.68 5.95
N SER A 43 19.95 9.03 4.70
CA SER A 43 19.88 10.41 4.24
C SER A 43 18.76 10.56 3.21
N PHE A 44 18.04 11.66 3.31
CA PHE A 44 17.04 12.10 2.36
C PHE A 44 17.31 13.57 2.03
N VAL A 45 17.38 13.89 0.75
CA VAL A 45 17.53 15.25 0.25
C VAL A 45 16.40 15.52 -0.72
N ASN A 46 15.76 16.68 -0.60
CA ASN A 46 14.85 17.20 -1.59
C ASN A 46 15.24 18.63 -1.98
N TRP A 47 15.10 18.97 -3.25
CA TRP A 47 15.35 20.29 -3.78
C TRP A 47 14.26 20.67 -4.77
N ASP A 48 13.46 21.67 -4.38
CA ASP A 48 12.34 22.15 -5.13
C ASP A 48 12.61 23.58 -5.60
N ASN A 49 12.36 23.87 -6.88
CA ASN A 49 12.38 25.22 -7.44
C ASN A 49 11.00 25.52 -8.04
N ILE A 50 10.42 26.62 -7.62
CA ILE A 50 9.06 27.00 -7.98
C ILE A 50 9.09 28.43 -8.50
N ILE A 51 8.54 28.62 -9.70
CA ILE A 51 8.29 29.92 -10.30
C ILE A 51 6.77 30.09 -10.40
N SER A 52 6.26 31.20 -9.86
CA SER A 52 4.83 31.51 -9.92
C SER A 52 4.61 32.94 -10.46
N TYR A 53 3.68 33.07 -11.38
CA TYR A 53 3.24 34.33 -11.95
C TYR A 53 1.72 34.42 -11.82
N ASN A 54 1.22 35.55 -11.28
CA ASN A 54 -0.20 35.83 -11.18
C ASN A 54 -0.46 37.26 -11.71
N LYS A 55 -1.51 37.40 -12.50
CA LYS A 55 -1.93 38.71 -13.04
C LYS A 55 -3.44 38.77 -13.15
N THR A 56 -3.99 39.88 -12.66
CA THR A 56 -5.41 40.21 -12.88
C THR A 56 -5.51 41.37 -13.88
N VAL A 57 -6.35 41.17 -14.87
CA VAL A 57 -6.65 42.19 -15.90
C VAL A 57 -8.17 42.28 -15.96
N LYS A 58 -8.73 43.38 -15.45
CA LYS A 58 -10.18 43.58 -15.29
C LYS A 58 -10.79 42.39 -14.53
N ASP A 59 -11.72 41.69 -15.14
CA ASP A 59 -12.44 40.55 -14.60
C ASP A 59 -11.69 39.20 -14.72
N HIS A 60 -10.52 39.20 -15.36
CA HIS A 60 -9.75 37.99 -15.67
C HIS A 60 -8.54 37.90 -14.75
N THR A 61 -8.42 36.76 -14.07
CA THR A 61 -7.24 36.41 -13.26
C THR A 61 -6.55 35.20 -13.86
N PHE A 62 -5.25 35.32 -14.13
CA PHE A 62 -4.39 34.30 -14.69
C PHE A 62 -3.32 33.95 -13.66
N GLY A 63 -3.06 32.67 -13.49
CA GLY A 63 -1.96 32.16 -12.72
C GLY A 63 -1.17 31.12 -13.53
N ALA A 64 0.15 31.17 -13.46
CA ALA A 64 1.02 30.15 -14.02
C ALA A 64 2.05 29.74 -12.96
N THR A 65 2.29 28.45 -12.84
CA THR A 65 3.31 27.92 -11.94
C THR A 65 4.13 26.87 -12.68
N ALA A 66 5.45 26.98 -12.58
CA ALA A 66 6.39 25.96 -13.01
C ALA A 66 7.15 25.45 -11.81
N LEU A 67 7.33 24.13 -11.72
CA LEU A 67 8.03 23.45 -10.64
C LEU A 67 9.08 22.50 -11.24
N THR A 68 10.26 22.48 -10.63
CA THR A 68 11.19 21.34 -10.71
C THR A 68 11.45 20.80 -9.32
N SER A 69 11.52 19.50 -9.18
CA SER A 69 11.76 18.82 -7.91
C SER A 69 12.74 17.66 -8.12
N TRP A 70 13.73 17.55 -7.25
CA TRP A 70 14.63 16.43 -7.20
C TRP A 70 14.68 15.87 -5.78
N THR A 71 14.61 14.55 -5.68
CA THR A 71 14.77 13.87 -4.40
C THR A 71 15.77 12.74 -4.50
N GLN A 72 16.51 12.52 -3.41
CA GLN A 72 17.39 11.38 -3.26
C GLN A 72 17.18 10.77 -1.88
N SER A 73 17.01 9.45 -1.83
CA SER A 73 17.06 8.67 -0.60
C SER A 73 18.23 7.70 -0.68
N LYS A 74 19.05 7.68 0.37
CA LYS A 74 20.19 6.78 0.50
C LYS A 74 20.16 6.13 1.88
N TYR A 75 20.35 4.83 1.91
CA TYR A 75 20.50 4.03 3.12
C TYR A 75 21.79 3.22 3.03
N THR A 76 22.57 3.24 4.10
CA THR A 76 23.76 2.39 4.26
C THR A 76 23.68 1.71 5.62
N SER A 77 24.09 0.47 5.70
CA SER A 77 24.25 -0.20 6.99
C SER A 77 25.45 -1.13 7.00
N VAL A 78 26.00 -1.30 8.20
CA VAL A 78 26.99 -2.33 8.52
C VAL A 78 26.50 -3.04 9.76
N ASN A 79 26.53 -4.36 9.74
CA ASN A 79 26.20 -5.21 10.87
C ASN A 79 27.33 -6.22 11.10
N ALA A 80 27.58 -6.50 12.35
CA ALA A 80 28.49 -7.54 12.78
C ALA A 80 27.87 -8.29 13.98
N GLN A 81 28.02 -9.59 14.00
CA GLN A 81 27.64 -10.43 15.14
C GLN A 81 28.64 -11.54 15.37
N GLY A 82 28.66 -12.06 16.59
CA GLY A 82 29.44 -13.23 16.98
C GLY A 82 28.82 -13.92 18.18
N GLU A 83 29.09 -15.20 18.33
CA GLU A 83 28.59 -16.04 19.42
C GLU A 83 29.74 -16.55 20.29
N GLY A 84 29.42 -17.00 21.52
CA GLY A 84 30.33 -17.75 22.36
C GLY A 84 31.35 -16.87 23.08
N GLN A 85 30.97 -15.72 23.63
CA GLN A 85 31.83 -14.96 24.54
C GLN A 85 32.11 -15.78 25.83
N LEU A 86 33.36 -15.78 26.25
CA LEU A 86 33.77 -16.42 27.52
C LEU A 86 33.27 -15.65 28.75
N VAL A 87 33.02 -14.35 28.61
CA VAL A 87 32.62 -13.48 29.73
C VAL A 87 31.48 -12.55 29.27
N ASP A 88 30.31 -12.74 29.82
CA ASP A 88 29.10 -11.96 29.46
C ASP A 88 29.20 -10.46 29.74
N SER A 89 30.11 -10.06 30.66
CA SER A 89 30.30 -8.61 30.98
C SER A 89 30.84 -7.76 29.83
N TYR A 90 31.36 -8.37 28.76
CA TYR A 90 31.73 -7.63 27.55
C TYR A 90 30.51 -7.16 26.73
N LEU A 91 29.36 -7.83 26.91
CA LEU A 91 28.14 -7.53 26.15
C LEU A 91 28.43 -7.44 24.65
N TRP A 92 28.04 -6.34 24.03
CA TRP A 92 28.34 -6.01 22.62
C TRP A 92 29.63 -5.17 22.43
N HIS A 93 30.33 -4.80 23.52
CA HIS A 93 31.46 -3.88 23.43
C HIS A 93 32.72 -4.53 22.84
N ASN A 94 32.82 -5.85 22.91
CA ASN A 94 33.97 -6.58 22.36
C ASN A 94 33.52 -7.79 21.54
N LEU A 95 33.11 -7.54 20.28
CA LEU A 95 32.77 -8.62 19.35
C LEU A 95 33.96 -9.57 19.08
N GLY A 96 35.18 -9.07 19.18
CA GLY A 96 36.39 -9.87 18.98
C GLY A 96 36.63 -10.95 20.03
N ALA A 97 35.89 -10.93 21.17
CA ALA A 97 35.92 -11.95 22.20
C ALA A 97 35.02 -13.17 21.92
N ASN A 98 34.22 -13.13 20.86
CA ASN A 98 33.40 -14.25 20.41
C ASN A 98 34.23 -15.28 19.65
N ASP A 99 33.67 -16.48 19.46
CA ASP A 99 34.26 -17.49 18.60
C ASP A 99 34.36 -16.95 17.14
N LYS A 100 35.56 -17.00 16.59
CA LYS A 100 35.85 -16.51 15.24
C LYS A 100 35.05 -17.24 14.17
N SER A 101 34.72 -18.51 14.39
CA SER A 101 33.92 -19.32 13.46
C SER A 101 32.45 -18.87 13.38
N SER A 102 31.98 -18.11 14.38
CA SER A 102 30.61 -17.61 14.50
C SER A 102 30.41 -16.20 13.90
N TYR A 103 31.48 -15.56 13.40
CA TYR A 103 31.38 -14.19 12.92
C TYR A 103 30.53 -14.10 11.68
N VAL A 104 29.51 -13.23 11.71
CA VAL A 104 28.73 -12.83 10.56
C VAL A 104 28.86 -11.33 10.38
N ILE A 105 29.38 -10.91 9.24
CA ILE A 105 29.55 -9.50 8.87
C ILE A 105 28.74 -9.27 7.61
N GLY A 106 27.98 -8.18 7.60
CA GLY A 106 27.17 -7.79 6.46
C GLY A 106 27.11 -6.27 6.28
N SER A 107 26.80 -5.85 5.09
CA SER A 107 26.55 -4.45 4.77
C SER A 107 25.49 -4.33 3.70
N ASP A 108 24.71 -3.23 3.75
CA ASP A 108 23.70 -2.92 2.76
C ASP A 108 23.90 -1.49 2.23
N TYR A 109 23.61 -1.30 0.97
CA TYR A 109 23.56 -0.02 0.30
C TYR A 109 22.33 0.06 -0.58
N ILE A 110 21.44 1.03 -0.30
CA ILE A 110 20.21 1.25 -1.05
C ILE A 110 20.14 2.73 -1.42
N GLN A 111 19.97 3.02 -2.70
CA GLN A 111 19.80 4.39 -3.19
C GLN A 111 18.72 4.43 -4.26
N HIS A 112 17.86 5.45 -4.19
CA HIS A 112 16.94 5.78 -5.27
C HIS A 112 16.78 7.30 -5.37
N GLN A 113 16.37 7.74 -6.55
CA GLN A 113 16.19 9.15 -6.88
C GLN A 113 14.91 9.32 -7.67
N THR A 114 14.26 10.46 -7.46
CA THR A 114 13.18 10.93 -8.31
C THR A 114 13.49 12.31 -8.85
N PHE A 115 13.05 12.58 -10.07
CA PHE A 115 13.09 13.90 -10.66
C PHE A 115 11.74 14.23 -11.28
N SER A 116 11.27 15.45 -11.03
CA SER A 116 9.95 15.86 -11.46
C SER A 116 9.99 17.27 -12.01
N TYR A 117 9.13 17.55 -12.99
CA TYR A 117 8.79 18.90 -13.37
C TYR A 117 7.29 19.01 -13.63
N ALA A 118 6.72 20.15 -13.30
CA ALA A 118 5.30 20.39 -13.47
C ALA A 118 5.01 21.78 -13.98
N LEU A 119 3.95 21.89 -14.76
CA LEU A 119 3.35 23.14 -15.21
C LEU A 119 1.90 23.16 -14.78
N ARG A 120 1.45 24.31 -14.27
CA ARG A 120 0.06 24.54 -13.87
C ARG A 120 -0.39 25.91 -14.33
N PHE A 121 -1.57 25.97 -14.92
CA PHE A 121 -2.27 27.18 -15.31
C PHE A 121 -3.60 27.25 -14.59
N ASN A 122 -3.88 28.41 -14.02
CA ASN A 122 -5.14 28.73 -13.39
C ASN A 122 -5.75 29.92 -14.12
N TYR A 123 -7.04 29.86 -14.38
CA TYR A 123 -7.81 30.95 -14.94
C TYR A 123 -9.09 31.14 -14.13
N SER A 124 -9.44 32.40 -13.89
CA SER A 124 -10.70 32.77 -13.25
C SER A 124 -11.30 33.99 -13.95
N TYR A 125 -12.58 33.88 -14.28
CA TYR A 125 -13.38 34.99 -14.81
C TYR A 125 -14.40 35.45 -13.79
N LYS A 126 -14.30 36.70 -13.36
CA LYS A 126 -15.13 37.34 -12.32
C LYS A 126 -15.18 36.58 -10.96
N GLY A 127 -14.22 35.71 -10.69
CA GLY A 127 -14.27 34.81 -9.58
C GLY A 127 -15.40 33.76 -9.60
N ARG A 128 -16.13 33.70 -10.76
CA ARG A 128 -17.31 32.88 -10.94
C ARG A 128 -17.02 31.60 -11.72
N TYR A 129 -16.29 31.68 -12.80
CA TYR A 129 -15.86 30.57 -13.62
C TYR A 129 -14.37 30.38 -13.41
N MET A 130 -13.97 29.18 -13.00
CA MET A 130 -12.60 28.85 -12.69
C MET A 130 -12.17 27.61 -13.45
N LEU A 131 -10.97 27.64 -14.02
CA LEU A 131 -10.35 26.53 -14.73
C LEU A 131 -8.91 26.36 -14.26
N THR A 132 -8.53 25.16 -13.93
CA THR A 132 -7.14 24.77 -13.65
C THR A 132 -6.75 23.66 -14.60
N VAL A 133 -5.60 23.77 -15.24
CA VAL A 133 -4.98 22.71 -16.04
C VAL A 133 -3.56 22.54 -15.57
N SER A 134 -3.17 21.31 -15.30
CA SER A 134 -1.78 21.01 -14.95
C SER A 134 -1.30 19.70 -15.57
N ASN A 135 0.00 19.61 -15.75
CA ASN A 135 0.66 18.37 -16.05
C ASN A 135 1.95 18.28 -15.22
N ARG A 136 2.19 17.10 -14.66
CA ARG A 136 3.41 16.75 -13.97
C ARG A 136 4.07 15.56 -14.66
N TRP A 137 5.36 15.63 -14.85
CA TRP A 137 6.19 14.54 -15.36
C TRP A 137 7.11 14.12 -14.24
N ASP A 138 7.05 12.85 -13.89
CA ASP A 138 7.87 12.26 -12.83
C ASP A 138 8.74 11.14 -13.40
N GLY A 139 10.01 11.15 -13.04
CA GLY A 139 10.95 10.09 -13.32
C GLY A 139 11.44 9.44 -12.04
N ASP A 140 11.44 8.09 -11.98
CA ASP A 140 11.91 7.32 -10.83
C ASP A 140 12.98 6.31 -11.24
N SER A 141 14.09 6.31 -10.52
CA SER A 141 15.23 5.44 -10.78
C SER A 141 14.95 3.96 -10.54
N ARG A 142 13.93 3.64 -9.73
CA ARG A 142 13.54 2.26 -9.37
C ARG A 142 12.94 1.49 -10.53
N LEU A 143 12.30 2.21 -11.46
CA LEU A 143 11.60 1.59 -12.59
C LEU A 143 12.54 1.21 -13.73
N SER A 144 12.08 0.35 -14.62
CA SER A 144 12.84 -0.21 -15.72
C SER A 144 13.29 0.86 -16.72
N LYS A 145 14.39 0.58 -17.42
CA LYS A 145 14.88 1.45 -18.49
C LYS A 145 13.78 1.59 -19.56
N GLY A 146 13.45 2.85 -19.90
CA GLY A 146 12.35 3.16 -20.83
C GLY A 146 11.02 3.47 -20.14
N ASN A 147 10.77 2.94 -18.95
CA ASN A 147 9.51 3.14 -18.21
C ASN A 147 9.67 4.05 -16.98
N LYS A 148 10.84 4.68 -16.81
CA LYS A 148 11.13 5.54 -15.65
C LYS A 148 10.26 6.78 -15.58
N TRP A 149 9.84 7.32 -16.71
CA TRP A 149 9.12 8.58 -16.82
C TRP A 149 7.65 8.35 -17.11
N ALA A 150 6.79 9.10 -16.40
CA ALA A 150 5.36 9.14 -16.67
C ALA A 150 4.83 10.58 -16.62
N SER A 151 3.67 10.79 -17.25
CA SER A 151 2.96 12.06 -17.31
C SER A 151 1.64 11.96 -16.57
N PHE A 152 1.37 12.96 -15.72
CA PHE A 152 0.23 13.03 -14.83
C PHE A 152 -0.57 14.32 -15.10
N PRO A 153 -1.41 14.35 -16.15
CA PRO A 153 -2.26 15.47 -16.45
C PRO A 153 -3.42 15.58 -15.45
N SER A 154 -3.87 16.82 -15.20
CA SER A 154 -5.12 17.07 -14.48
C SER A 154 -5.83 18.32 -14.99
N VAL A 155 -7.16 18.29 -14.91
CA VAL A 155 -8.04 19.39 -15.27
C VAL A 155 -9.11 19.52 -14.18
N ALA A 156 -9.36 20.75 -13.73
CA ALA A 156 -10.44 21.05 -12.81
C ALA A 156 -11.19 22.31 -13.25
N ALA A 157 -12.51 22.25 -13.23
CA ALA A 157 -13.39 23.37 -13.48
C ALA A 157 -14.29 23.62 -12.27
N ALA A 158 -14.57 24.89 -11.98
CA ALA A 158 -15.53 25.24 -10.95
C ALA A 158 -16.40 26.42 -11.41
N TRP A 159 -17.66 26.36 -11.02
CA TRP A 159 -18.65 27.38 -11.31
C TRP A 159 -19.36 27.81 -10.03
N ARG A 160 -19.23 29.08 -9.66
CA ARG A 160 -19.95 29.66 -8.54
C ARG A 160 -21.34 30.11 -9.02
N ILE A 161 -22.31 29.23 -8.90
CA ILE A 161 -23.66 29.37 -9.40
C ILE A 161 -24.40 30.45 -8.60
N SER A 162 -24.12 30.60 -7.31
CA SER A 162 -24.72 31.63 -6.46
C SER A 162 -24.49 33.07 -6.95
N ASP A 163 -23.42 33.30 -7.73
CA ASP A 163 -23.13 34.65 -8.24
C ASP A 163 -23.86 34.96 -9.55
N GLU A 164 -24.67 34.03 -10.08
CA GLU A 164 -25.46 34.24 -11.28
C GLU A 164 -26.69 35.09 -11.04
N ALA A 165 -27.08 35.84 -12.07
CA ALA A 165 -28.18 36.79 -11.94
C ALA A 165 -29.52 36.13 -11.52
N PHE A 166 -29.75 34.90 -11.95
CA PHE A 166 -30.98 34.17 -11.65
C PHE A 166 -31.07 33.63 -10.20
N LEU A 167 -29.96 33.60 -9.45
CA LEU A 167 -29.93 33.18 -8.03
C LEU A 167 -29.73 34.33 -7.05
N LYS A 168 -29.44 35.56 -7.52
CA LYS A 168 -29.16 36.71 -6.66
C LYS A 168 -30.28 37.07 -5.67
N ASN A 169 -31.51 36.74 -6.01
CA ASN A 169 -32.70 37.07 -5.20
C ASN A 169 -33.10 35.92 -4.23
N VAL A 170 -32.32 34.83 -4.20
CA VAL A 170 -32.57 33.72 -3.29
C VAL A 170 -31.86 33.97 -1.95
N GLU A 171 -32.52 34.66 -1.03
CA GLU A 171 -31.95 35.12 0.24
C GLU A 171 -31.42 33.95 1.11
N ALA A 172 -32.02 32.78 0.99
CA ALA A 172 -31.60 31.59 1.73
C ALA A 172 -30.26 31.01 1.23
N LEU A 173 -29.87 31.32 -0.04
CA LEU A 173 -28.68 30.74 -0.68
C LEU A 173 -27.51 31.71 -0.55
N SER A 174 -26.52 31.38 0.27
CA SER A 174 -25.32 32.21 0.48
C SER A 174 -24.16 31.82 -0.44
N ASN A 175 -24.05 30.54 -0.76
CA ASN A 175 -23.03 30.01 -1.68
C ASN A 175 -23.55 28.73 -2.34
N LEU A 176 -23.35 28.64 -3.64
CA LEU A 176 -23.52 27.39 -4.40
C LEU A 176 -22.43 27.33 -5.45
N LYS A 177 -21.51 26.38 -5.29
CA LYS A 177 -20.41 26.17 -6.21
C LYS A 177 -20.37 24.72 -6.65
N LEU A 178 -20.35 24.51 -7.94
CA LEU A 178 -20.13 23.21 -8.57
C LEU A 178 -18.65 23.07 -8.91
N ARG A 179 -18.10 21.91 -8.63
CA ARG A 179 -16.72 21.51 -8.96
C ARG A 179 -16.72 20.21 -9.75
N LEU A 180 -15.91 20.15 -10.79
CA LEU A 180 -15.65 18.94 -11.55
C LEU A 180 -14.15 18.85 -11.77
N SER A 181 -13.56 17.75 -11.42
CA SER A 181 -12.15 17.50 -11.64
C SER A 181 -11.88 16.11 -12.20
N TRP A 182 -10.81 16.04 -12.97
CA TRP A 182 -10.22 14.80 -13.45
C TRP A 182 -8.71 14.90 -13.35
N GLY A 183 -8.07 13.83 -12.93
CA GLY A 183 -6.61 13.77 -12.86
C GLY A 183 -6.07 12.36 -12.90
N LYS A 184 -4.85 12.26 -13.41
CA LYS A 184 -4.00 11.08 -13.31
C LYS A 184 -2.98 11.27 -12.21
N THR A 185 -2.74 10.21 -11.42
CA THR A 185 -1.62 10.09 -10.49
C THR A 185 -0.91 8.77 -10.70
N GLY A 186 0.34 8.67 -10.27
CA GLY A 186 1.12 7.45 -10.41
C GLY A 186 1.77 7.02 -9.12
N ASN A 187 2.05 5.72 -9.03
CA ASN A 187 2.83 5.12 -7.97
C ASN A 187 3.98 4.30 -8.59
N SER A 188 5.20 4.50 -8.06
CA SER A 188 6.43 3.77 -8.43
C SER A 188 6.95 2.92 -7.26
N GLY A 189 6.07 2.53 -6.34
CA GLY A 189 6.37 1.97 -5.01
C GLY A 189 6.92 0.56 -5.01
N ILE A 190 7.95 0.27 -5.82
CA ILE A 190 8.74 -0.97 -5.71
C ILE A 190 10.01 -0.73 -4.89
N MET A 191 10.61 -1.82 -4.42
CA MET A 191 11.91 -1.73 -3.76
C MET A 191 12.98 -1.22 -4.74
N ALA A 192 14.00 -0.51 -4.23
CA ALA A 192 15.15 -0.15 -5.05
C ALA A 192 15.79 -1.42 -5.61
N TYR A 193 16.18 -1.34 -6.88
CA TYR A 193 16.73 -2.48 -7.65
C TYR A 193 15.74 -3.64 -7.92
N GLY A 194 14.44 -3.50 -7.57
CA GLY A 194 13.43 -4.53 -7.77
C GLY A 194 13.18 -4.92 -9.24
N THR A 195 13.66 -4.12 -10.19
CA THR A 195 13.65 -4.43 -11.63
C THR A 195 14.90 -5.19 -12.09
N GLN A 196 15.87 -5.42 -11.20
CA GLN A 196 17.13 -6.09 -11.47
C GLN A 196 17.16 -7.45 -10.77
N SER A 197 17.82 -8.42 -11.37
CA SER A 197 18.05 -9.71 -10.73
C SER A 197 19.20 -9.59 -9.72
N GLY A 198 18.93 -9.86 -8.47
CA GLY A 198 19.97 -10.04 -7.47
C GLY A 198 20.48 -11.47 -7.47
N LEU A 199 21.79 -11.65 -7.26
CA LEU A 199 22.42 -12.96 -7.14
C LEU A 199 23.00 -13.12 -5.73
N THR A 200 22.77 -14.29 -5.13
CA THR A 200 23.34 -14.67 -3.84
C THR A 200 24.29 -15.84 -4.05
N PRO A 201 25.55 -15.75 -3.56
CA PRO A 201 26.46 -16.88 -3.59
C PRO A 201 25.97 -17.99 -2.65
N LYS A 202 26.07 -19.24 -3.09
CA LYS A 202 25.84 -20.45 -2.32
C LYS A 202 27.03 -21.37 -2.46
N THR A 203 27.45 -21.98 -1.35
CA THR A 203 28.52 -22.98 -1.36
C THR A 203 27.91 -24.37 -1.14
N ASN A 204 28.23 -25.27 -2.03
CA ASN A 204 27.85 -26.68 -1.89
C ASN A 204 29.10 -27.52 -1.63
N SER A 205 29.20 -28.08 -0.42
CA SER A 205 30.30 -28.94 0.00
C SER A 205 30.08 -30.43 -0.30
N ALA A 206 28.95 -30.81 -0.93
CA ALA A 206 28.59 -32.20 -1.13
C ALA A 206 29.49 -32.97 -2.11
N PHE A 207 30.27 -32.29 -2.95
CA PHE A 207 31.05 -32.91 -4.03
C PHE A 207 32.57 -32.75 -3.94
N GLN A 208 33.09 -31.91 -3.03
CA GLN A 208 34.53 -31.72 -2.82
C GLN A 208 34.85 -31.13 -1.45
N ASP A 209 36.04 -31.36 -0.93
CA ASP A 209 36.53 -30.86 0.36
C ASP A 209 36.50 -29.33 0.49
N ASN A 210 36.62 -28.59 -0.63
CA ASN A 210 36.59 -27.13 -0.66
C ASN A 210 35.24 -26.55 -1.11
N GLY A 211 34.27 -27.40 -1.48
CA GLY A 211 32.97 -26.97 -1.98
C GLY A 211 33.01 -26.15 -3.27
N TYR A 212 31.92 -26.10 -3.99
CA TYR A 212 31.72 -25.21 -5.14
C TYR A 212 30.86 -24.01 -4.73
N THR A 213 31.31 -22.80 -5.06
CA THR A 213 30.47 -21.61 -4.97
C THR A 213 29.71 -21.45 -6.27
N TYR A 214 28.39 -21.39 -6.18
CA TYR A 214 27.50 -21.06 -7.28
C TYR A 214 26.59 -19.92 -6.91
N TYR A 215 25.93 -19.28 -7.87
CA TYR A 215 25.04 -18.15 -7.66
C TYR A 215 23.62 -18.56 -7.97
N ILE A 216 22.72 -18.19 -7.08
CA ILE A 216 21.28 -18.31 -7.31
C ILE A 216 20.66 -16.94 -7.31
N TYR A 217 19.51 -16.80 -7.97
CA TYR A 217 18.71 -15.59 -7.82
C TYR A 217 18.31 -15.42 -6.35
N ASN A 218 18.27 -14.18 -5.93
CA ASN A 218 17.57 -13.81 -4.70
C ASN A 218 16.08 -14.13 -4.86
N GLU A 219 15.29 -13.80 -3.85
CA GLU A 219 13.84 -13.96 -3.88
C GLU A 219 13.19 -13.33 -5.13
N TYR A 220 13.81 -12.26 -5.68
CA TYR A 220 13.27 -11.52 -6.82
C TYR A 220 14.12 -11.69 -8.07
N VAL A 221 13.44 -12.03 -9.17
CA VAL A 221 13.96 -12.02 -10.53
C VAL A 221 13.63 -10.68 -11.18
N GLY A 222 14.59 -10.09 -11.86
CA GLY A 222 14.42 -8.80 -12.53
C GLY A 222 13.38 -8.83 -13.65
N ASN A 223 12.74 -7.69 -13.89
CA ASN A 223 11.81 -7.49 -14.99
C ASN A 223 12.06 -6.13 -15.65
N GLU A 224 12.41 -6.14 -16.92
CA GLU A 224 12.72 -4.94 -17.68
C GLU A 224 11.50 -4.14 -18.15
N ASN A 225 10.28 -4.62 -17.89
CA ASN A 225 9.04 -4.01 -18.35
C ASN A 225 8.26 -3.29 -17.25
N VAL A 226 8.81 -3.20 -16.04
CA VAL A 226 8.11 -2.57 -14.90
C VAL A 226 8.01 -1.06 -15.09
N GLY A 227 6.79 -0.55 -15.08
CA GLY A 227 6.45 0.87 -15.21
C GLY A 227 5.66 1.38 -14.00
N TRP A 228 5.06 2.54 -14.18
CA TRP A 228 4.21 3.19 -13.19
C TRP A 228 2.85 2.49 -13.06
N GLU A 229 2.38 2.34 -11.84
CA GLU A 229 0.97 2.12 -11.54
C GLU A 229 0.21 3.44 -11.76
N MET A 230 -0.96 3.40 -12.40
CA MET A 230 -1.71 4.58 -12.82
C MET A 230 -3.08 4.63 -12.17
N SER A 231 -3.39 5.73 -11.49
CA SER A 231 -4.72 6.00 -10.95
C SER A 231 -5.37 7.17 -11.70
N ASN A 232 -6.59 6.94 -12.20
CA ASN A 232 -7.43 7.95 -12.84
C ASN A 232 -8.60 8.26 -11.92
N THR A 233 -8.70 9.52 -11.49
CA THR A 233 -9.76 9.97 -10.58
C THR A 233 -10.65 10.99 -11.24
N TRP A 234 -11.96 10.79 -11.14
CA TRP A 234 -13.01 11.78 -11.39
C TRP A 234 -13.61 12.20 -10.06
N ASP A 235 -13.90 13.47 -9.92
CA ASP A 235 -14.53 14.02 -8.74
C ASP A 235 -15.53 15.10 -9.14
N LEU A 236 -16.76 14.99 -8.60
CA LEU A 236 -17.86 15.94 -8.73
C LEU A 236 -18.24 16.45 -7.35
N GLY A 237 -18.00 17.73 -7.10
CA GLY A 237 -18.21 18.35 -5.80
C GLY A 237 -19.22 19.49 -5.82
N PHE A 238 -19.94 19.66 -4.71
CA PHE A 238 -20.87 20.75 -4.43
C PHE A 238 -20.49 21.44 -3.12
N ASP A 239 -20.23 22.73 -3.16
CA ASP A 239 -20.07 23.58 -1.96
C ASP A 239 -21.35 24.38 -1.79
N ILE A 240 -22.08 24.15 -0.71
CA ILE A 240 -23.40 24.74 -0.45
C ILE A 240 -23.32 25.57 0.83
N GLY A 241 -23.77 26.80 0.80
CA GLY A 241 -23.91 27.69 1.96
C GLY A 241 -25.32 28.25 2.01
N LEU A 242 -25.99 28.13 3.15
CA LEU A 242 -27.35 28.61 3.37
C LEU A 242 -27.42 29.55 4.58
N PHE A 243 -28.38 30.48 4.52
CA PHE A 243 -28.71 31.40 5.64
C PHE A 243 -27.48 32.16 6.16
N ASN A 244 -26.79 32.89 5.28
CA ASN A 244 -25.54 33.59 5.56
C ASN A 244 -24.44 32.64 6.09
N ASN A 245 -24.32 31.45 5.45
CA ASN A 245 -23.41 30.37 5.79
C ASN A 245 -23.60 29.81 7.23
N ARG A 246 -24.79 30.00 7.83
CA ARG A 246 -25.12 29.30 9.10
C ARG A 246 -25.19 27.79 8.91
N ILE A 247 -25.52 27.33 7.71
CA ILE A 247 -25.40 25.95 7.30
C ILE A 247 -24.46 25.93 6.10
N SER A 248 -23.37 25.18 6.21
CA SER A 248 -22.46 24.93 5.10
C SER A 248 -22.30 23.44 4.90
N ALA A 249 -22.43 22.99 3.65
CA ALA A 249 -22.25 21.59 3.29
C ALA A 249 -21.28 21.46 2.12
N VAL A 250 -20.46 20.42 2.16
CA VAL A 250 -19.63 19.97 1.05
C VAL A 250 -20.04 18.53 0.75
N VAL A 251 -20.30 18.26 -0.52
CA VAL A 251 -20.66 16.91 -1.02
C VAL A 251 -19.73 16.60 -2.16
N ASP A 252 -18.99 15.49 -2.06
CA ASP A 252 -18.10 15.00 -3.09
C ASP A 252 -18.52 13.59 -3.53
N LEU A 253 -18.58 13.38 -4.84
CA LEU A 253 -18.81 12.10 -5.50
C LEU A 253 -17.57 11.79 -6.32
N TYR A 254 -16.90 10.69 -5.98
CA TYR A 254 -15.65 10.35 -6.65
C TYR A 254 -15.63 8.93 -7.20
N GLN A 255 -14.81 8.74 -8.23
CA GLN A 255 -14.45 7.44 -8.76
C GLN A 255 -12.98 7.45 -9.14
N THR A 256 -12.23 6.49 -8.60
CA THR A 256 -10.83 6.23 -8.92
C THR A 256 -10.68 4.84 -9.52
N LYS A 257 -10.10 4.77 -10.72
CA LYS A 257 -9.69 3.51 -11.34
C LYS A 257 -8.17 3.46 -11.33
N THR A 258 -7.60 2.45 -10.66
CA THR A 258 -6.15 2.16 -10.65
C THR A 258 -5.89 0.98 -11.58
N THR A 259 -4.93 1.14 -12.48
CA THR A 259 -4.50 0.13 -13.45
C THR A 259 -3.00 -0.10 -13.32
N ASP A 260 -2.53 -1.19 -13.91
CA ASP A 260 -1.10 -1.51 -13.91
C ASP A 260 -0.51 -1.60 -12.49
N ILE A 261 -1.28 -2.19 -11.56
CA ILE A 261 -0.90 -2.30 -10.16
C ILE A 261 0.42 -3.08 -10.04
N LEU A 262 1.34 -2.54 -9.26
CA LEU A 262 2.67 -3.11 -9.05
C LEU A 262 2.62 -4.23 -8.01
N LEU A 263 2.56 -5.48 -8.47
CA LEU A 263 2.51 -6.66 -7.61
C LEU A 263 3.70 -7.60 -7.84
N PRO A 264 4.25 -8.22 -6.79
CA PRO A 264 5.19 -9.32 -6.92
C PRO A 264 4.44 -10.60 -7.29
N ARG A 265 4.61 -11.07 -8.52
CA ARG A 265 4.09 -12.36 -8.99
C ARG A 265 5.02 -13.48 -8.57
N THR A 266 4.47 -14.53 -7.96
CA THR A 266 5.19 -15.79 -7.73
C THR A 266 5.38 -16.52 -9.07
N LEU A 267 6.62 -16.92 -9.34
CA LEU A 267 6.97 -17.64 -10.57
C LEU A 267 6.80 -19.15 -10.38
N PRO A 268 6.42 -19.89 -11.44
CA PRO A 268 6.40 -21.35 -11.40
C PRO A 268 7.77 -21.92 -11.04
N THR A 269 7.82 -23.05 -10.34
CA THR A 269 9.05 -23.73 -9.95
C THR A 269 9.89 -24.20 -11.15
N SER A 270 9.28 -24.36 -12.34
CA SER A 270 9.97 -24.61 -13.60
C SER A 270 10.92 -23.47 -14.03
N MET A 271 10.72 -22.26 -13.51
CA MET A 271 11.61 -21.10 -13.73
C MET A 271 12.70 -20.98 -12.66
N GLY A 272 12.77 -21.92 -11.71
CA GLY A 272 13.70 -21.94 -10.60
C GLY A 272 13.03 -21.67 -9.26
N GLY A 273 13.81 -21.78 -8.17
CA GLY A 273 13.29 -21.74 -6.82
C GLY A 273 12.78 -23.10 -6.35
N SER A 274 12.07 -23.12 -5.22
CA SER A 274 11.43 -24.31 -4.67
C SER A 274 10.00 -23.95 -4.23
N ASN A 275 9.19 -24.98 -3.94
CA ASN A 275 7.84 -24.78 -3.40
C ASN A 275 7.85 -23.98 -2.08
N ALA A 276 8.90 -24.16 -1.27
CA ALA A 276 9.06 -23.44 0.00
C ALA A 276 9.58 -22.02 -0.18
N THR A 277 10.37 -21.76 -1.24
CA THR A 277 10.97 -20.46 -1.55
C THR A 277 10.86 -20.17 -3.05
N PRO A 278 9.66 -19.92 -3.57
CA PRO A 278 9.45 -19.62 -4.97
C PRO A 278 10.05 -18.25 -5.32
N PHE A 279 10.57 -18.13 -6.54
CA PHE A 279 11.00 -16.83 -7.03
C PHE A 279 9.80 -15.94 -7.32
N LYS A 280 10.00 -14.63 -7.11
CA LYS A 280 9.02 -13.57 -7.38
C LYS A 280 9.55 -12.61 -8.44
N MET A 281 8.67 -11.95 -9.14
CA MET A 281 8.99 -10.93 -10.14
C MET A 281 7.97 -9.80 -10.07
N TYR A 282 8.41 -8.55 -9.97
CA TYR A 282 7.50 -7.40 -10.05
C TYR A 282 6.91 -7.28 -11.45
N GLN A 283 5.61 -7.12 -11.53
CA GLN A 283 4.88 -6.88 -12.78
C GLN A 283 3.78 -5.85 -12.57
N ASN A 284 3.45 -5.13 -13.63
CA ASN A 284 2.27 -4.27 -13.68
C ASN A 284 1.06 -5.15 -14.04
N ILE A 285 0.33 -5.60 -13.02
CA ILE A 285 -0.78 -6.56 -13.17
C ILE A 285 -1.93 -6.17 -12.25
N GLY A 286 -3.13 -6.29 -12.79
CA GLY A 286 -4.34 -6.02 -12.04
C GLY A 286 -4.82 -4.58 -12.12
N ALA A 287 -6.09 -4.43 -11.77
CA ALA A 287 -6.77 -3.17 -11.68
C ALA A 287 -7.78 -3.17 -10.54
N THR A 288 -8.00 -2.00 -9.95
CA THR A 288 -9.01 -1.78 -8.91
C THR A 288 -9.87 -0.59 -9.26
N MET A 289 -11.09 -0.57 -8.74
CA MET A 289 -11.98 0.56 -8.78
C MET A 289 -12.42 0.92 -7.37
N ASN A 290 -12.39 2.20 -7.05
CA ASN A 290 -12.92 2.75 -5.81
C ASN A 290 -13.85 3.92 -6.16
N ARG A 291 -15.07 3.92 -5.63
CA ARG A 291 -16.07 4.97 -5.82
C ARG A 291 -16.78 5.25 -4.52
N GLY A 292 -17.12 6.51 -4.28
CA GLY A 292 -17.77 6.86 -3.02
C GLY A 292 -18.43 8.21 -3.03
N ILE A 293 -19.04 8.49 -1.89
CA ILE A 293 -19.65 9.76 -1.55
C ILE A 293 -19.09 10.22 -0.19
N GLU A 294 -18.74 11.48 -0.13
CA GLU A 294 -18.34 12.14 1.11
C GLU A 294 -19.22 13.36 1.34
N VAL A 295 -19.70 13.53 2.55
CA VAL A 295 -20.55 14.65 2.94
C VAL A 295 -20.02 15.24 4.25
N SER A 296 -19.82 16.54 4.25
CA SER A 296 -19.50 17.31 5.45
C SER A 296 -20.50 18.45 5.61
N VAL A 297 -21.17 18.51 6.77
CA VAL A 297 -22.14 19.56 7.09
C VAL A 297 -21.70 20.26 8.35
N ASN A 298 -21.55 21.57 8.30
CA ASN A 298 -21.26 22.42 9.44
C ASN A 298 -22.45 23.35 9.67
N THR A 299 -22.89 23.47 10.92
CA THR A 299 -24.02 24.32 11.30
C THR A 299 -23.65 25.22 12.47
N VAL A 300 -24.04 26.48 12.37
CA VAL A 300 -24.05 27.44 13.49
C VAL A 300 -25.43 27.44 14.11
N ASN A 301 -25.62 26.61 15.12
CA ASN A 301 -26.96 26.43 15.76
C ASN A 301 -27.33 27.64 16.59
N VAL A 302 -26.40 28.08 17.44
CA VAL A 302 -26.56 29.28 18.29
C VAL A 302 -25.27 30.08 18.21
N ASP A 303 -25.41 31.38 17.98
CA ASP A 303 -24.31 32.34 18.07
C ASP A 303 -24.82 33.63 18.70
N ASN A 304 -24.60 33.77 20.00
CA ASN A 304 -24.89 34.97 20.74
C ASN A 304 -23.72 35.33 21.68
N LYS A 305 -23.83 36.46 22.40
CA LYS A 305 -22.74 36.96 23.24
C LYS A 305 -22.32 35.99 24.35
N ASN A 306 -23.24 35.17 24.85
CA ASN A 306 -23.03 34.34 26.04
C ASN A 306 -22.90 32.88 25.74
N PHE A 307 -23.36 32.42 24.54
CA PHE A 307 -23.37 31.00 24.17
C PHE A 307 -23.18 30.82 22.68
N LYS A 308 -22.26 29.96 22.33
CA LYS A 308 -21.99 29.56 20.93
C LYS A 308 -22.08 28.06 20.83
N TRP A 309 -22.88 27.56 19.87
CA TRP A 309 -23.03 26.17 19.58
C TRP A 309 -22.95 25.93 18.08
N ASN A 310 -21.91 25.23 17.67
CA ASN A 310 -21.70 24.75 16.30
C ASN A 310 -21.77 23.23 16.31
N SER A 311 -22.23 22.63 15.20
CA SER A 311 -22.22 21.19 14.99
C SER A 311 -21.54 20.87 13.67
N THR A 312 -20.77 19.81 13.64
CA THR A 312 -20.18 19.25 12.43
C THR A 312 -20.59 17.80 12.29
N LEU A 313 -21.14 17.45 11.14
CA LEU A 313 -21.48 16.08 10.77
C LEU A 313 -20.66 15.71 9.54
N THR A 314 -19.99 14.56 9.60
CA THR A 314 -19.29 13.96 8.47
C THR A 314 -19.85 12.58 8.18
N PHE A 315 -20.04 12.29 6.90
CA PHE A 315 -20.46 10.98 6.41
C PHE A 315 -19.60 10.61 5.22
N ALA A 316 -19.12 9.38 5.19
CA ALA A 316 -18.41 8.83 4.05
C ALA A 316 -18.89 7.39 3.80
N ALA A 317 -19.11 7.05 2.54
CA ALA A 317 -19.37 5.70 2.10
C ALA A 317 -18.57 5.44 0.84
N ASN A 318 -17.80 4.34 0.83
CA ASN A 318 -17.04 3.94 -0.32
C ASN A 318 -17.30 2.48 -0.69
N HIS A 319 -17.09 2.17 -1.95
CA HIS A 319 -17.12 0.81 -2.50
C HIS A 319 -15.84 0.62 -3.30
N GLU A 320 -15.05 -0.36 -2.91
CA GLU A 320 -13.85 -0.77 -3.63
C GLU A 320 -13.99 -2.19 -4.16
N GLU A 321 -13.40 -2.45 -5.32
CA GLU A 321 -13.36 -3.78 -5.91
C GLU A 321 -12.12 -3.98 -6.77
N ILE A 322 -11.63 -5.20 -6.82
CA ILE A 322 -10.65 -5.64 -7.80
C ILE A 322 -11.39 -5.85 -9.11
N THR A 323 -11.01 -5.13 -10.16
CA THR A 323 -11.67 -5.24 -11.47
C THR A 323 -10.96 -6.16 -12.43
N ASP A 324 -9.66 -6.39 -12.22
CA ASP A 324 -8.85 -7.26 -13.06
C ASP A 324 -7.63 -7.77 -12.30
N LEU A 325 -7.20 -8.97 -12.62
CA LEU A 325 -5.96 -9.61 -12.15
C LEU A 325 -5.30 -10.36 -13.31
N ILE A 326 -4.07 -10.82 -13.09
CA ILE A 326 -3.32 -11.56 -14.09
C ILE A 326 -4.12 -12.77 -14.61
N ASP A 327 -4.13 -12.94 -15.91
CA ASP A 327 -4.83 -14.03 -16.61
C ASP A 327 -6.35 -14.06 -16.33
N GLY A 328 -6.93 -12.96 -15.79
CA GLY A 328 -8.37 -12.87 -15.44
C GLY A 328 -8.80 -13.86 -14.36
N LYS A 329 -7.89 -14.26 -13.47
CA LYS A 329 -8.14 -15.26 -12.44
C LYS A 329 -7.88 -14.71 -11.03
N ASP A 330 -8.65 -15.20 -10.09
CA ASP A 330 -8.41 -14.95 -8.67
C ASP A 330 -7.04 -15.45 -8.23
N ILE A 331 -6.40 -14.72 -7.31
CA ILE A 331 -5.14 -15.13 -6.68
C ILE A 331 -5.49 -15.60 -5.28
N ILE A 332 -5.42 -16.90 -5.08
CA ILE A 332 -5.71 -17.51 -3.78
C ILE A 332 -4.47 -17.43 -2.89
N GLY A 333 -4.63 -16.85 -1.73
CA GLY A 333 -3.56 -16.71 -0.74
C GLY A 333 -3.31 -17.99 0.05
N ALA A 334 -2.23 -17.98 0.84
CA ALA A 334 -1.88 -19.12 1.69
C ALA A 334 -2.94 -19.36 2.78
N GLU A 335 -3.10 -20.62 3.18
CA GLU A 335 -4.02 -21.05 4.25
C GLU A 335 -3.82 -20.32 5.58
N SER A 336 -2.59 -19.94 5.88
CA SER A 336 -2.24 -19.21 7.11
C SER A 336 -2.78 -17.76 7.15
N SER A 337 -3.34 -17.25 6.05
CA SER A 337 -3.84 -15.89 5.96
C SER A 337 -5.17 -15.81 5.21
N ILE A 338 -6.25 -15.73 5.96
CA ILE A 338 -7.63 -15.67 5.43
C ILE A 338 -7.93 -14.40 4.62
N THR A 339 -7.04 -13.38 4.66
CA THR A 339 -7.18 -12.10 3.96
C THR A 339 -6.17 -11.90 2.84
N SER A 340 -5.38 -12.93 2.50
CA SER A 340 -4.32 -12.83 1.48
C SER A 340 -4.81 -13.09 0.06
N SER A 341 -6.05 -13.57 -0.12
CA SER A 341 -6.63 -13.81 -1.44
C SER A 341 -7.08 -12.51 -2.10
N LEU A 342 -6.80 -12.39 -3.39
CA LEU A 342 -7.28 -11.31 -4.25
C LEU A 342 -8.34 -11.89 -5.19
N LEU A 343 -9.58 -11.45 -5.03
CA LEU A 343 -10.75 -11.98 -5.75
C LEU A 343 -11.33 -10.90 -6.66
N ILE A 344 -11.53 -11.21 -7.94
CA ILE A 344 -12.13 -10.29 -8.92
C ILE A 344 -13.57 -10.00 -8.51
N GLY A 345 -13.98 -8.73 -8.57
CA GLY A 345 -15.28 -8.25 -8.13
C GLY A 345 -15.46 -8.16 -6.61
N ARG A 346 -14.36 -8.30 -5.83
CA ARG A 346 -14.37 -8.20 -4.37
C ARG A 346 -13.36 -7.16 -3.88
N PRO A 347 -13.53 -6.65 -2.64
CA PRO A 347 -12.57 -5.74 -2.02
C PRO A 347 -11.19 -6.37 -1.82
N LEU A 348 -10.13 -5.53 -1.75
CA LEU A 348 -8.74 -5.97 -1.58
C LEU A 348 -8.50 -6.83 -0.34
N ARG A 349 -9.20 -6.58 0.76
CA ARG A 349 -9.08 -7.35 2.02
C ARG A 349 -10.30 -8.23 2.22
N SER A 350 -10.49 -9.17 1.30
CA SER A 350 -11.58 -10.14 1.35
C SER A 350 -11.22 -11.34 2.23
N TYR A 351 -12.16 -11.76 3.06
CA TYR A 351 -12.06 -13.03 3.76
C TYR A 351 -12.44 -14.14 2.78
N HIS A 352 -11.50 -15.04 2.53
CA HIS A 352 -11.69 -16.20 1.67
C HIS A 352 -11.35 -17.45 2.47
N TYR A 353 -12.38 -18.15 2.93
CA TYR A 353 -12.23 -19.29 3.82
C TYR A 353 -13.46 -20.20 3.80
N PHE A 354 -13.47 -21.23 4.63
CA PHE A 354 -14.58 -22.19 4.75
C PHE A 354 -15.77 -21.58 5.48
N ILE A 355 -16.99 -21.97 5.09
CA ILE A 355 -18.21 -21.65 5.84
C ILE A 355 -18.31 -22.62 7.02
N ASN A 356 -18.32 -22.07 8.22
CA ASN A 356 -18.53 -22.84 9.45
C ASN A 356 -20.03 -23.01 9.72
N GLN A 357 -20.49 -24.25 9.81
CA GLN A 357 -21.88 -24.64 10.11
C GLN A 357 -22.06 -25.10 11.56
N GLY A 358 -21.02 -25.01 12.41
CA GLY A 358 -21.05 -25.46 13.79
C GLY A 358 -20.08 -26.60 14.07
N ILE A 359 -20.50 -27.50 14.94
CA ILE A 359 -19.71 -28.67 15.36
C ILE A 359 -20.56 -29.91 15.13
N TRP A 360 -19.99 -30.95 14.56
CA TRP A 360 -20.62 -32.24 14.39
C TRP A 360 -21.07 -32.80 15.75
N GLN A 361 -22.37 -33.12 15.89
CA GLN A 361 -22.95 -33.65 17.11
C GLN A 361 -22.88 -35.20 17.13
N GLU A 362 -23.07 -35.80 18.31
CA GLU A 362 -23.03 -37.27 18.44
C GLU A 362 -24.10 -37.97 17.61
N ASN A 363 -25.29 -37.39 17.51
CA ASN A 363 -26.38 -37.92 16.68
C ASN A 363 -26.15 -37.74 15.17
N GLU A 364 -25.12 -37.02 14.75
CA GLU A 364 -24.71 -36.82 13.35
C GLU A 364 -23.46 -37.66 12.96
N ALA A 365 -23.06 -38.63 13.82
CA ALA A 365 -21.84 -39.42 13.61
C ALA A 365 -21.76 -40.14 12.26
N GLU A 366 -22.89 -40.74 11.83
CA GLU A 366 -22.97 -41.45 10.55
C GLU A 366 -22.86 -40.48 9.34
N GLU A 367 -23.41 -39.28 9.47
CA GLU A 367 -23.32 -38.27 8.43
C GLU A 367 -21.90 -37.68 8.38
N ALA A 368 -21.31 -37.34 9.55
CA ALA A 368 -19.94 -36.82 9.64
C ALA A 368 -18.91 -37.77 9.01
N ALA A 369 -19.09 -39.08 9.17
CA ALA A 369 -18.21 -40.09 8.61
C ALA A 369 -18.16 -40.16 7.09
N LYS A 370 -19.12 -39.53 6.39
CA LYS A 370 -19.12 -39.43 4.92
C LYS A 370 -18.19 -38.34 4.40
N TYR A 371 -17.83 -37.37 5.25
CA TYR A 371 -16.95 -36.27 4.89
C TYR A 371 -15.52 -36.54 5.29
N PHE A 372 -14.57 -36.12 4.45
CA PHE A 372 -13.14 -36.39 4.63
C PHE A 372 -12.33 -35.09 4.72
N LYS A 373 -11.26 -35.13 5.54
CA LYS A 373 -10.33 -34.01 5.75
C LYS A 373 -9.21 -33.97 4.71
N ASP A 374 -9.11 -34.98 3.86
CA ASP A 374 -8.05 -35.13 2.89
C ASP A 374 -8.52 -35.83 1.61
N ALA A 375 -7.88 -35.47 0.48
CA ALA A 375 -8.21 -36.00 -0.85
C ALA A 375 -8.01 -37.53 -0.98
N LYS A 376 -7.22 -38.15 -0.08
CA LYS A 376 -7.01 -39.60 -0.06
C LYS A 376 -8.11 -40.35 0.71
N LYS A 377 -9.05 -39.61 1.32
CA LYS A 377 -10.14 -40.14 2.14
C LYS A 377 -9.65 -41.00 3.31
N THR A 378 -8.50 -40.63 3.92
CA THR A 378 -7.91 -41.37 5.00
C THR A 378 -8.41 -40.93 6.38
N GLN A 379 -8.92 -39.71 6.47
CA GLN A 379 -9.40 -39.11 7.72
C GLN A 379 -10.82 -38.57 7.54
N SER A 380 -11.82 -39.26 8.07
CA SER A 380 -13.19 -38.76 8.11
C SER A 380 -13.41 -37.80 9.28
N PHE A 381 -14.46 -37.00 9.17
CA PHE A 381 -14.95 -36.17 10.28
C PHE A 381 -15.70 -37.04 11.30
N LYS A 382 -15.73 -36.59 12.55
CA LYS A 382 -16.38 -37.25 13.68
C LYS A 382 -17.04 -36.22 14.60
N PRO A 383 -17.94 -36.65 15.50
CA PRO A 383 -18.49 -35.78 16.54
C PRO A 383 -17.40 -35.01 17.29
N GLY A 384 -17.62 -33.72 17.52
CA GLY A 384 -16.66 -32.80 18.10
C GLY A 384 -15.75 -32.08 17.12
N ASP A 385 -15.67 -32.50 15.85
CA ASP A 385 -14.95 -31.76 14.80
C ASP A 385 -15.82 -30.57 14.31
N ILE A 386 -15.15 -29.52 13.77
CA ILE A 386 -15.83 -28.39 13.13
C ILE A 386 -16.58 -28.90 11.88
N LYS A 387 -17.86 -28.52 11.76
CA LYS A 387 -18.71 -28.83 10.60
C LYS A 387 -18.52 -27.75 9.55
N LEU A 388 -17.80 -28.06 8.50
CA LEU A 388 -17.56 -27.16 7.35
C LEU A 388 -18.50 -27.51 6.21
N GLN A 389 -18.89 -26.49 5.44
CA GLN A 389 -19.76 -26.67 4.28
C GLN A 389 -18.94 -27.20 3.11
N ASP A 390 -19.37 -28.31 2.54
CA ASP A 390 -18.92 -28.85 1.27
C ASP A 390 -19.67 -28.08 0.15
N LEU A 391 -18.92 -27.31 -0.64
CA LEU A 391 -19.49 -26.43 -1.68
C LEU A 391 -19.59 -27.12 -3.03
N ASP A 392 -18.72 -28.06 -3.33
CA ASP A 392 -18.68 -28.77 -4.60
C ASP A 392 -19.38 -30.15 -4.53
N GLY A 393 -19.77 -30.62 -3.35
CA GLY A 393 -20.55 -31.82 -3.13
C GLY A 393 -19.74 -33.12 -3.28
N ASN A 394 -18.41 -33.07 -3.15
CA ASN A 394 -17.53 -34.20 -3.36
C ASN A 394 -17.22 -35.01 -2.07
N PHE A 395 -17.74 -34.56 -0.90
CA PHE A 395 -17.52 -35.10 0.44
C PHE A 395 -16.05 -35.00 0.92
N ILE A 396 -15.27 -34.12 0.32
CA ILE A 396 -13.90 -33.83 0.75
C ILE A 396 -13.84 -32.35 1.06
N ILE A 397 -13.44 -31.99 2.28
CA ILE A 397 -13.26 -30.58 2.63
C ILE A 397 -11.85 -30.14 2.26
N ASP A 398 -11.73 -29.39 1.20
CA ASP A 398 -10.46 -28.90 0.66
C ASP A 398 -10.54 -27.43 0.18
N ASP A 399 -9.53 -26.93 -0.52
CA ASP A 399 -9.46 -25.55 -0.97
C ASP A 399 -10.60 -25.13 -1.91
N ASN A 400 -11.30 -26.10 -2.57
CA ASN A 400 -12.46 -25.82 -3.43
C ASN A 400 -13.71 -25.42 -2.62
N ASP A 401 -13.74 -25.75 -1.31
CA ASP A 401 -14.82 -25.38 -0.39
C ASP A 401 -14.66 -24.01 0.25
N ARG A 402 -13.59 -23.30 -0.12
CA ARG A 402 -13.41 -21.91 0.32
C ARG A 402 -14.22 -20.95 -0.52
N THR A 403 -14.78 -19.96 0.12
CA THR A 403 -15.57 -18.91 -0.55
C THR A 403 -15.37 -17.55 0.10
N TYR A 404 -15.90 -16.52 -0.54
CA TYR A 404 -15.91 -15.17 -0.02
C TYR A 404 -16.89 -15.05 1.16
N LEU A 405 -16.37 -14.73 2.33
CA LEU A 405 -17.15 -14.58 3.57
C LEU A 405 -17.43 -13.12 3.96
N GLY A 406 -16.86 -12.16 3.26
CA GLY A 406 -16.95 -10.74 3.58
C GLY A 406 -15.62 -10.03 3.39
N SER A 407 -15.53 -8.78 3.81
CA SER A 407 -14.31 -7.99 3.73
C SER A 407 -14.09 -7.14 4.97
N GLN A 408 -12.84 -6.68 5.17
CA GLN A 408 -12.51 -5.70 6.21
C GLN A 408 -12.97 -4.28 5.87
N SER A 409 -13.43 -4.02 4.63
CA SER A 409 -13.99 -2.73 4.25
C SER A 409 -15.27 -2.48 5.04
N PRO A 410 -15.41 -1.35 5.75
CA PRO A 410 -16.60 -1.07 6.56
C PRO A 410 -17.81 -0.93 5.66
N LYS A 411 -18.67 -1.92 5.67
CA LYS A 411 -20.04 -1.81 5.12
C LYS A 411 -20.96 -1.37 6.24
N TRP A 412 -21.71 -0.31 6.02
CA TRP A 412 -22.71 0.18 6.96
C TRP A 412 -23.81 -0.86 7.30
N THR A 413 -23.96 -1.86 6.46
CA THR A 413 -25.04 -2.84 6.52
C THR A 413 -24.66 -4.23 6.98
N ASP A 414 -23.36 -4.53 7.12
CA ASP A 414 -22.91 -5.89 7.43
C ASP A 414 -22.14 -5.97 8.76
N ARG A 415 -22.87 -5.78 9.87
CA ARG A 415 -22.41 -6.16 11.21
C ARG A 415 -22.73 -7.60 11.56
N LYS A 416 -23.16 -8.41 10.63
CA LYS A 416 -23.34 -9.84 10.87
C LYS A 416 -22.02 -10.56 10.64
N SER A 417 -21.18 -10.43 11.66
CA SER A 417 -20.34 -11.44 12.26
C SER A 417 -19.56 -12.35 11.34
N VAL A 418 -18.30 -12.10 11.28
CA VAL A 418 -17.32 -13.19 11.36
C VAL A 418 -17.15 -13.45 12.89
N VAL A 419 -17.75 -14.49 13.42
CA VAL A 419 -17.42 -15.12 14.70
C VAL A 419 -16.66 -16.38 14.40
#